data_3d17faa47a4a99b9b2eb3b5e42411a74
#
_entry.id   3d17faa47a4a99b9b2eb3b5e42411a74
#
_cell.length_a   1.000
_cell.length_b   1.000
_cell.length_c   1.000
_cell.angle_alpha   90.00
_cell.angle_beta   90.00
_cell.angle_gamma   90.00
#
_symmetry.space_group_name_H-M   'P 1'
#
loop_
_entity.id
_entity.type
_entity.pdbx_description
1 polymer ?
#
loop_
_entity_poly.entity_id
_entity_poly.type
_entity_poly.pdbx_seq_one_letter_code
_entity_poly.pdbx_strand_id
1 'polypeptide(L)'
;MSEIHFRMKLLSIFTNFLHHLPSEFSHNIALKGLKILNILGILKIFFRGNKYDFDFDERDLRNHPNMVGIAAGLDKNGDYIDSLAALGVGFIEVGTITPKAQKGNPKPRIFRNLQQGSLLNRLGFNNKGVDYLVANLKNKKSKILVG
;
A
#
# COMPACT_ATOMS: atom_id res chain seq x y z
N MET A 1 25.34 -7.81 15.08
CA MET A 1 23.90 -7.54 15.00
C MET A 1 23.50 -7.81 13.55
N SER A 2 22.57 -8.75 13.29
CA SER A 2 22.24 -9.12 11.90
C SER A 2 21.62 -7.93 11.16
N GLU A 3 21.86 -7.81 9.87
CA GLU A 3 21.31 -6.75 8.99
C GLU A 3 19.79 -6.65 9.10
N ILE A 4 19.13 -7.79 9.26
CA ILE A 4 17.67 -7.89 9.48
C ILE A 4 17.26 -7.17 10.77
N HIS A 5 17.98 -7.36 11.86
CA HIS A 5 17.69 -6.74 13.14
C HIS A 5 17.82 -5.21 13.08
N PHE A 6 18.83 -4.71 12.40
CA PHE A 6 19.01 -3.27 12.18
C PHE A 6 17.85 -2.67 11.36
N ARG A 7 17.45 -3.34 10.26
CA ARG A 7 16.33 -2.91 9.41
C ARG A 7 15.01 -2.88 10.19
N MET A 8 14.75 -3.90 11.00
CA MET A 8 13.54 -3.97 11.85
C MET A 8 13.51 -2.84 12.88
N LYS A 9 14.64 -2.52 13.49
CA LYS A 9 14.75 -1.42 14.46
C LYS A 9 14.47 -0.06 13.82
N LEU A 10 15.03 0.20 12.63
CA LEU A 10 14.79 1.43 11.89
C LEU A 10 13.32 1.58 11.50
N LEU A 11 12.70 0.50 11.03
CA LEU A 11 11.27 0.48 10.69
C LEU A 11 10.40 0.74 11.93
N SER A 12 10.74 0.15 13.07
CA SER A 12 10.04 0.36 14.35
C SER A 12 10.09 1.83 14.81
N ILE A 13 11.24 2.49 14.69
CA ILE A 13 11.36 3.91 15.03
C ILE A 13 10.45 4.76 14.13
N PHE A 14 10.46 4.50 12.84
CA PHE A 14 9.63 5.21 11.87
C PHE A 14 8.14 4.98 12.12
N THR A 15 7.71 3.75 12.36
CA THR A 15 6.31 3.44 12.66
C THR A 15 5.85 4.07 13.97
N ASN A 16 6.69 4.06 15.01
CA ASN A 16 6.39 4.73 16.27
C ASN A 16 6.19 6.24 16.08
N PHE A 17 7.04 6.89 15.29
CA PHE A 17 6.87 8.30 14.95
C PHE A 17 5.52 8.55 14.24
N LEU A 18 5.14 7.71 13.29
CA LEU A 18 3.87 7.82 12.58
C LEU A 18 2.66 7.63 13.50
N HIS A 19 2.79 6.89 14.61
CA HIS A 19 1.72 6.69 15.57
C HIS A 19 1.35 7.97 16.35
N HIS A 20 2.26 8.92 16.49
CA HIS A 20 1.98 10.21 17.14
C HIS A 20 1.26 11.22 16.23
N LEU A 21 1.19 10.95 14.92
CA LEU A 21 0.53 11.81 13.96
C LEU A 21 -0.95 11.44 13.76
N PRO A 22 -1.82 12.37 13.34
CA PRO A 22 -3.20 12.04 12.96
C PRO A 22 -3.24 10.89 11.93
N SER A 23 -4.15 9.94 12.13
CA SER A 23 -4.14 8.66 11.40
C SER A 23 -4.15 8.80 9.87
N GLU A 24 -5.00 9.67 9.33
CA GLU A 24 -5.08 9.87 7.87
C GLU A 24 -3.85 10.63 7.33
N PHE A 25 -3.23 11.47 8.13
CA PHE A 25 -1.99 12.16 7.79
C PHE A 25 -0.80 11.19 7.75
N SER A 26 -0.68 10.31 8.77
CA SER A 26 0.33 9.24 8.80
C SER A 26 0.24 8.33 7.57
N HIS A 27 -0.97 7.91 7.21
CA HIS A 27 -1.23 7.10 6.03
C HIS A 27 -0.70 7.78 4.76
N ASN A 28 -1.04 9.05 4.57
CA ASN A 28 -0.59 9.80 3.40
C ASN A 28 0.93 10.00 3.35
N ILE A 29 1.57 10.29 4.50
CA ILE A 29 3.03 10.43 4.58
C ILE A 29 3.71 9.10 4.27
N ALA A 30 3.23 8.00 4.86
CA ALA A 30 3.82 6.67 4.66
C ALA A 30 3.79 6.28 3.17
N LEU A 31 2.64 6.42 2.51
CA LEU A 31 2.52 6.05 1.10
C LEU A 31 3.27 6.98 0.16
N LYS A 32 3.26 8.30 0.42
CA LYS A 32 4.07 9.24 -0.37
C LYS A 32 5.57 9.00 -0.18
N GLY A 33 6.00 8.75 1.05
CA GLY A 33 7.38 8.38 1.36
C GLY A 33 7.80 7.10 0.63
N LEU A 34 6.96 6.07 0.67
CA LEU A 34 7.19 4.83 -0.07
C LEU A 34 7.34 5.07 -1.58
N LYS A 35 6.49 5.94 -2.15
CA LYS A 35 6.58 6.31 -3.57
C LYS A 35 7.89 7.02 -3.91
N ILE A 36 8.34 7.94 -3.07
CA ILE A 36 9.63 8.63 -3.24
C ILE A 36 10.79 7.62 -3.17
N LEU A 37 10.80 6.74 -2.17
CA LEU A 37 11.83 5.71 -2.03
C LEU A 37 11.86 4.75 -3.23
N ASN A 38 10.70 4.44 -3.81
CA ASN A 38 10.62 3.63 -5.02
C ASN A 38 11.21 4.37 -6.23
N ILE A 39 10.85 5.64 -6.43
CA ILE A 39 11.38 6.47 -7.53
C ILE A 39 12.89 6.61 -7.45
N LEU A 40 13.44 6.79 -6.25
CA LEU A 40 14.88 6.86 -5.99
C LEU A 40 15.59 5.50 -6.12
N GLY A 41 14.86 4.41 -6.36
CA GLY A 41 15.43 3.07 -6.46
C GLY A 41 15.85 2.44 -5.14
N ILE A 42 15.63 3.12 -4.01
CA ILE A 42 16.02 2.67 -2.67
C ILE A 42 15.33 1.37 -2.30
N LEU A 43 14.02 1.23 -2.62
CA LEU A 43 13.28 -0.01 -2.33
C LEU A 43 13.90 -1.22 -3.04
N LYS A 44 14.40 -1.05 -4.26
CA LYS A 44 15.08 -2.14 -5.00
C LYS A 44 16.35 -2.63 -4.29
N ILE A 45 17.05 -1.76 -3.57
CA ILE A 45 18.25 -2.13 -2.80
C ILE A 45 17.85 -2.92 -1.56
N PHE A 46 16.82 -2.46 -0.84
CA PHE A 46 16.36 -3.08 0.39
C PHE A 46 15.65 -4.43 0.17
N PHE A 47 14.94 -4.59 -0.95
CA PHE A 47 14.14 -5.76 -1.28
C PHE A 47 14.72 -6.56 -2.47
N ARG A 48 16.02 -6.44 -2.72
CA ARG A 48 16.75 -7.03 -3.87
C ARG A 48 16.70 -8.57 -3.97
N GLY A 49 16.27 -9.25 -2.92
CA GLY A 49 16.07 -10.71 -2.91
C GLY A 49 14.77 -11.20 -3.54
N ASN A 50 13.82 -10.31 -3.74
CA ASN A 50 12.50 -10.65 -4.26
C ASN A 50 12.44 -10.41 -5.77
N LYS A 51 13.32 -11.04 -6.54
CA LYS A 51 13.13 -11.19 -7.98
C LYS A 51 12.01 -12.21 -8.22
N TYR A 52 10.79 -11.77 -8.01
CA TYR A 52 9.66 -12.48 -8.57
C TYR A 52 9.50 -11.98 -10.01
N ASP A 53 10.11 -12.70 -10.94
CA ASP A 53 9.83 -12.55 -12.37
C ASP A 53 8.47 -13.24 -12.57
N PHE A 54 7.43 -12.45 -12.45
CA PHE A 54 6.06 -12.93 -12.54
C PHE A 54 5.70 -13.10 -14.02
N ASP A 55 5.92 -14.28 -14.53
CA ASP A 55 5.13 -14.79 -15.63
C ASP A 55 3.92 -15.49 -15.00
N PHE A 56 2.96 -14.67 -14.55
CA PHE A 56 1.82 -15.12 -13.79
C PHE A 56 0.71 -15.58 -14.75
N ASP A 57 0.42 -16.88 -14.74
CA ASP A 57 -0.86 -17.38 -15.25
C ASP A 57 -1.92 -17.13 -14.18
N GLU A 58 -2.82 -16.16 -14.43
CA GLU A 58 -3.94 -15.80 -13.52
C GLU A 58 -4.80 -17.01 -13.12
N ARG A 59 -4.68 -18.11 -13.87
CA ARG A 59 -5.41 -19.37 -13.65
C ARG A 59 -4.74 -20.31 -12.66
N ASP A 60 -3.47 -20.08 -12.31
CA ASP A 60 -2.74 -20.94 -11.38
C ASP A 60 -2.33 -20.25 -10.09
N LEU A 61 -3.31 -19.97 -9.25
CA LEU A 61 -3.10 -19.38 -7.91
C LEU A 61 -2.23 -20.27 -7.00
N ARG A 62 -2.11 -21.58 -7.27
CA ARG A 62 -1.33 -22.51 -6.45
C ARG A 62 0.18 -22.30 -6.57
N ASN A 63 0.63 -21.80 -7.70
CA ASN A 63 2.04 -21.49 -7.97
C ASN A 63 2.38 -20.04 -7.74
N HIS A 64 1.49 -19.29 -7.05
CA HIS A 64 1.77 -17.89 -6.73
C HIS A 64 2.95 -17.80 -5.76
N PRO A 65 4.03 -17.07 -6.09
CA PRO A 65 5.27 -17.07 -5.31
C PRO A 65 5.14 -16.40 -3.94
N ASN A 66 4.12 -15.56 -3.76
CA ASN A 66 3.82 -14.93 -2.48
C ASN A 66 2.32 -14.79 -2.26
N MET A 67 1.79 -15.52 -1.28
CA MET A 67 0.36 -15.48 -0.90
C MET A 67 -0.01 -14.29 -0.01
N VAL A 68 0.95 -13.42 0.35
CA VAL A 68 0.68 -12.22 1.13
C VAL A 68 0.41 -11.05 0.19
N GLY A 69 -0.78 -10.48 0.30
CA GLY A 69 -1.20 -9.33 -0.50
C GLY A 69 -1.56 -8.10 0.34
N ILE A 70 -1.82 -7.01 -0.35
CA ILE A 70 -2.36 -5.78 0.24
C ILE A 70 -3.86 -5.77 0.04
N ALA A 71 -4.61 -5.68 1.14
CA ALA A 71 -6.07 -5.58 1.10
C ALA A 71 -6.54 -4.20 0.64
N ALA A 72 -7.76 -4.14 0.08
CA ALA A 72 -8.43 -2.91 -0.29
C ALA A 72 -8.50 -1.91 0.87
N GLY A 73 -8.43 -0.62 0.55
CA GLY A 73 -8.46 0.48 1.52
C GLY A 73 -7.13 1.15 1.79
N LEU A 74 -5.98 0.46 1.59
CA LEU A 74 -4.66 1.08 1.71
C LEU A 74 -4.39 2.01 0.51
N ASP A 75 -4.51 1.52 -0.71
CA ASP A 75 -4.40 2.30 -1.95
C ASP A 75 -5.72 2.31 -2.70
N LYS A 76 -6.61 3.26 -2.35
CA LYS A 76 -7.97 3.29 -2.90
C LYS A 76 -8.04 3.66 -4.37
N ASN A 77 -7.05 4.36 -4.88
CA ASN A 77 -7.09 4.93 -6.22
C ASN A 77 -6.03 4.36 -7.16
N GLY A 78 -5.24 3.39 -6.71
CA GLY A 78 -4.11 2.87 -7.48
C GLY A 78 -2.95 3.86 -7.63
N ASP A 79 -2.80 4.80 -6.70
CA ASP A 79 -1.74 5.83 -6.75
C ASP A 79 -0.34 5.28 -6.42
N TYR A 80 -0.26 4.08 -5.79
CA TYR A 80 0.96 3.52 -5.19
C TYR A 80 1.26 2.08 -5.61
N ILE A 81 0.58 1.52 -6.61
CA ILE A 81 0.69 0.11 -7.04
C ILE A 81 2.15 -0.31 -7.23
N ASP A 82 2.94 0.43 -8.01
CA ASP A 82 4.34 0.09 -8.29
C ASP A 82 5.22 0.14 -7.03
N SER A 83 4.90 1.03 -6.10
CA SER A 83 5.66 1.18 -4.86
C SER A 83 5.33 0.07 -3.85
N LEU A 84 4.07 -0.34 -3.79
CA LEU A 84 3.63 -1.46 -2.98
C LEU A 84 4.16 -2.78 -3.54
N ALA A 85 4.14 -2.95 -4.86
CA ALA A 85 4.73 -4.10 -5.54
C ALA A 85 6.24 -4.25 -5.24
N ALA A 86 6.96 -3.13 -5.13
CA ALA A 86 8.39 -3.13 -4.80
C ALA A 86 8.70 -3.67 -3.40
N LEU A 87 7.71 -3.80 -2.51
CA LEU A 87 7.85 -4.45 -1.20
C LEU A 87 7.87 -5.99 -1.29
N GLY A 88 7.56 -6.57 -2.46
CA GLY A 88 7.55 -8.02 -2.67
C GLY A 88 6.26 -8.71 -2.27
N VAL A 89 5.15 -7.98 -2.17
CA VAL A 89 3.82 -8.58 -1.97
C VAL A 89 3.37 -9.29 -3.25
N GLY A 90 2.51 -10.31 -3.12
CA GLY A 90 2.07 -11.11 -4.25
C GLY A 90 0.96 -10.46 -5.07
N PHE A 91 0.05 -9.77 -4.44
CA PHE A 91 -1.08 -9.10 -5.09
C PHE A 91 -1.49 -7.84 -4.32
N ILE A 92 -2.28 -7.00 -4.96
CA ILE A 92 -2.81 -5.77 -4.36
C ILE A 92 -4.28 -5.66 -4.71
N GLU A 93 -5.14 -5.47 -3.71
CA GLU A 93 -6.51 -5.02 -3.92
C GLU A 93 -6.57 -3.50 -3.82
N VAL A 94 -7.15 -2.84 -4.83
CA VAL A 94 -7.37 -1.39 -4.84
C VAL A 94 -8.85 -1.08 -4.61
N GLY A 95 -9.14 0.07 -4.03
CA GLY A 95 -10.53 0.48 -3.77
C GLY A 95 -10.84 0.62 -2.26
N THR A 96 -12.13 0.69 -1.91
CA THR A 96 -13.32 0.63 -2.77
C THR A 96 -13.36 1.81 -3.73
N ILE A 97 -13.74 1.54 -4.97
CA ILE A 97 -13.94 2.54 -6.01
C ILE A 97 -15.43 2.71 -6.34
N THR A 98 -15.82 3.91 -6.70
CA THR A 98 -17.19 4.23 -7.14
C THR A 98 -17.16 4.77 -8.56
N PRO A 99 -18.29 4.71 -9.32
CA PRO A 99 -18.32 5.22 -10.70
C PRO A 99 -17.87 6.67 -10.79
N LYS A 100 -18.29 7.51 -9.84
CA LYS A 100 -17.88 8.92 -9.72
C LYS A 100 -17.04 9.14 -8.47
N ALA A 101 -16.19 10.15 -8.47
CA ALA A 101 -15.40 10.53 -7.30
C ALA A 101 -16.28 10.88 -6.10
N GLN A 102 -15.88 10.44 -4.90
CA GLN A 102 -16.55 10.77 -3.64
C GLN A 102 -15.56 11.34 -2.64
N LYS A 103 -15.95 12.43 -1.96
CA LYS A 103 -15.12 13.03 -0.90
C LYS A 103 -15.10 12.19 0.38
N GLY A 104 -16.16 11.39 0.60
CA GLY A 104 -16.38 10.68 1.85
C GLY A 104 -16.81 11.62 2.98
N ASN A 105 -16.78 11.10 4.21
CA ASN A 105 -17.19 11.84 5.40
C ASN A 105 -16.21 12.96 5.77
N PRO A 106 -16.63 14.00 6.49
CA PRO A 106 -15.76 15.03 7.05
C PRO A 106 -14.67 14.43 7.96
N LYS A 107 -13.50 15.05 7.97
CA LYS A 107 -12.40 14.71 8.88
C LYS A 107 -12.64 15.32 10.27
N PRO A 108 -12.15 14.67 11.37
CA PRO A 108 -11.44 13.39 11.41
C PRO A 108 -12.39 12.21 11.17
N ARG A 109 -11.90 11.18 10.50
CA ARG A 109 -12.68 10.01 10.11
C ARG A 109 -11.95 8.68 10.25
N ILE A 110 -10.75 8.71 10.85
CA ILE A 110 -9.97 7.54 11.27
C ILE A 110 -9.49 7.79 12.70
N PHE A 111 -9.78 6.86 13.60
CA PHE A 111 -9.47 6.96 15.02
C PHE A 111 -8.68 5.74 15.47
N ARG A 112 -7.58 5.94 16.19
CA ARG A 112 -6.80 4.87 16.81
C ARG A 112 -7.23 4.68 18.25
N ASN A 113 -7.46 3.44 18.64
CA ASN A 113 -7.57 3.05 20.04
C ASN A 113 -6.28 2.30 20.41
N LEU A 114 -5.32 3.02 20.97
CA LEU A 114 -4.01 2.46 21.33
C LEU A 114 -4.10 1.42 22.45
N GLN A 115 -5.07 1.55 23.36
CA GLN A 115 -5.25 0.60 24.48
C GLN A 115 -5.72 -0.76 23.96
N GLN A 116 -6.56 -0.80 22.96
CA GLN A 116 -7.12 -2.03 22.38
C GLN A 116 -6.41 -2.46 21.10
N GLY A 117 -5.36 -1.74 20.66
CA GLY A 117 -4.67 -2.03 19.39
C GLY A 117 -5.60 -2.01 18.17
N SER A 118 -6.67 -1.20 18.21
CA SER A 118 -7.70 -1.18 17.17
C SER A 118 -7.79 0.15 16.42
N LEU A 119 -8.41 0.10 15.24
CA LEU A 119 -8.62 1.22 14.36
C LEU A 119 -10.09 1.31 13.98
N LEU A 120 -10.74 2.41 14.32
CA LEU A 120 -12.11 2.71 13.92
C LEU A 120 -12.10 3.73 12.80
N ASN A 121 -12.92 3.52 11.78
CA ASN A 121 -13.07 4.51 10.71
C ASN A 121 -14.53 4.72 10.28
N ARG A 122 -14.76 5.90 9.71
CA ARG A 122 -16.00 6.30 9.04
C ARG A 122 -15.66 7.02 7.73
N LEU A 123 -14.85 6.40 6.88
CA LEU A 123 -14.28 7.04 5.69
C LEU A 123 -15.33 7.48 4.66
N GLY A 124 -16.44 6.73 4.52
CA GLY A 124 -17.50 7.08 3.59
C GLY A 124 -17.12 6.92 2.12
N PHE A 125 -16.35 5.87 1.82
CA PHE A 125 -15.94 5.47 0.45
C PHE A 125 -15.24 6.58 -0.36
N ASN A 126 -14.42 7.37 0.29
CA ASN A 126 -13.66 8.43 -0.38
C ASN A 126 -12.72 7.85 -1.44
N ASN A 127 -12.88 8.30 -2.68
CA ASN A 127 -12.09 7.88 -3.83
C ASN A 127 -12.21 8.89 -4.98
N LYS A 128 -11.39 8.73 -6.02
CA LYS A 128 -11.33 9.64 -7.17
C LYS A 128 -12.15 9.18 -8.39
N GLY A 129 -12.91 8.10 -8.24
CA GLY A 129 -13.76 7.54 -9.30
C GLY A 129 -13.02 6.53 -10.18
N VAL A 130 -13.81 5.72 -10.90
CA VAL A 130 -13.30 4.59 -11.70
C VAL A 130 -12.37 5.04 -12.83
N ASP A 131 -12.65 6.15 -13.50
CA ASP A 131 -11.81 6.63 -14.61
C ASP A 131 -10.40 6.96 -14.17
N TYR A 132 -10.26 7.55 -12.96
CA TYR A 132 -8.96 7.81 -12.37
C TYR A 132 -8.19 6.51 -12.06
N LEU A 133 -8.87 5.52 -11.47
CA LEU A 133 -8.25 4.22 -11.19
C LEU A 133 -7.81 3.52 -12.49
N VAL A 134 -8.66 3.49 -13.51
CA VAL A 134 -8.34 2.89 -14.82
C VAL A 134 -7.10 3.54 -15.43
N ALA A 135 -6.99 4.87 -15.36
CA ALA A 135 -5.80 5.57 -15.84
C ALA A 135 -4.53 5.13 -15.09
N ASN A 136 -4.60 4.98 -13.76
CA ASN A 136 -3.48 4.50 -12.95
C ASN A 136 -3.12 3.04 -13.26
N LEU A 137 -4.10 2.18 -13.45
CA LEU A 137 -3.89 0.78 -13.85
C LEU A 137 -3.20 0.66 -15.21
N LYS A 138 -3.60 1.48 -16.20
CA LYS A 138 -2.94 1.52 -17.51
C LYS A 138 -1.48 2.01 -17.44
N ASN A 139 -1.17 2.87 -16.49
CA ASN A 139 0.16 3.47 -16.33
C ASN A 139 1.08 2.70 -15.37
N LYS A 140 0.60 1.66 -14.70
CA LYS A 140 1.43 0.84 -13.81
C LYS A 140 2.55 0.14 -14.59
N LYS A 141 3.74 0.06 -13.99
CA LYS A 141 4.92 -0.57 -14.58
C LYS A 141 5.12 -1.99 -14.09
N SER A 142 4.69 -2.29 -12.87
CA SER A 142 4.77 -3.63 -12.30
C SER A 142 3.78 -4.58 -12.97
N LYS A 143 4.16 -5.84 -13.05
CA LYS A 143 3.27 -6.93 -13.52
C LYS A 143 2.43 -7.54 -12.39
N ILE A 144 2.43 -6.91 -11.20
CA ILE A 144 1.70 -7.43 -10.05
C ILE A 144 0.21 -7.58 -10.35
N LEU A 145 -0.38 -8.65 -9.82
CA LEU A 145 -1.82 -8.87 -9.87
C LEU A 145 -2.54 -7.77 -9.06
N VAL A 146 -3.57 -7.19 -9.66
CA VAL A 146 -4.39 -6.15 -9.03
C VAL A 146 -5.86 -6.55 -9.14
N GLY A 147 -6.51 -6.65 -7.98
CA GLY A 147 -7.95 -6.86 -7.83
C GLY A 147 -8.69 -5.56 -7.49
#